data_40be9a0c0adaf70d7e899b94dd749c70
#
_entry.id   40be9a0c0adaf70d7e899b94dd749c70
#
_cell.length_a   1.000
_cell.length_b   1.000
_cell.length_c   1.000
_cell.angle_alpha   90.00
_cell.angle_beta   90.00
_cell.angle_gamma   90.00
#
_symmetry.space_group_name_H-M   'P 1'
#
loop_
_entity.id
_entity.type
_entity.pdbx_description
1 polymer ?
#
loop_
_entity_poly.entity_id
_entity_poly.type
_entity_poly.pdbx_seq_one_letter_code
_entity_poly.pdbx_strand_id
1 'polypeptide(L)'
;MLMKKIAVTLLGAGFLYSLAGINLAYGQVTDNLKSNSADVSKDNSADTSAVNKTVKLTKKRTAKKVPAMRNRVYSQLARAQKLADEGVKIAGFDVLDEVKDRIDSLNSYERAMLWNFYAFMYYGNEDIASAIEHFELVIKEDAIPDSLYLSTVYSLAQLSMQQQNYPQALTYLQQWQDNNTKALTTSQHMMFAQIYYQDKQFEKVITEVERAISLAQQSNATVKENWLILQRASYYELKQPEQVIKVIEQLVRLYDKPEYWLQLAGMYGEVGQEDKQLAVMEASWQAGHITKGSDVMTLAQLYRFHQVPFKAAILLEQAIAKGTIVASEKSLEALAQAYVAAKEDEKALPVLIKAAEIADTGKFDVQLAQAYLNLERWQDAIASANNALLRGGISREGDMYLVIGMAKFNLQAFDESLIAFTQAQKIPKSAKTAKQWFHYVEREQGQRERLAMLK
;
A
#
# COMPACT_ATOMS: atom_id res chain seq x y z
N MET A 1 4.13 9.03 -4.60
CA MET A 1 3.48 9.13 -5.93
C MET A 1 2.95 7.78 -6.45
N LEU A 2 3.56 6.66 -6.11
CA LEU A 2 3.14 5.30 -6.53
C LEU A 2 1.84 4.83 -5.83
N MET A 3 1.64 5.18 -4.55
CA MET A 3 0.44 4.78 -3.78
C MET A 3 -0.87 5.42 -4.25
N LYS A 4 -0.85 6.63 -4.81
CA LYS A 4 -2.07 7.26 -5.38
C LYS A 4 -2.63 6.53 -6.59
N LYS A 5 -1.79 5.87 -7.41
CA LYS A 5 -2.23 5.11 -8.59
C LYS A 5 -2.85 3.74 -8.23
N ILE A 6 -2.44 3.12 -7.12
CA ILE A 6 -2.93 1.80 -6.70
C ILE A 6 -4.35 1.88 -6.10
N ALA A 7 -4.67 2.96 -5.38
CA ALA A 7 -6.00 3.14 -4.79
C ALA A 7 -7.11 3.30 -5.84
N VAL A 8 -6.82 3.94 -6.98
CA VAL A 8 -7.81 4.22 -8.04
C VAL A 8 -8.11 2.97 -8.89
N THR A 9 -7.13 2.08 -9.10
CA THR A 9 -7.29 0.92 -10.00
C THR A 9 -8.03 -0.25 -9.32
N LEU A 10 -7.94 -0.39 -8.00
CA LEU A 10 -8.63 -1.46 -7.24
C LEU A 10 -10.10 -1.14 -6.93
N LEU A 11 -10.49 0.12 -6.95
CA LEU A 11 -11.88 0.55 -6.76
C LEU A 11 -12.76 0.26 -7.99
N GLY A 12 -12.19 0.22 -9.19
CA GLY A 12 -12.91 -0.06 -10.43
C GLY A 12 -13.34 -1.52 -10.63
N ALA A 13 -12.58 -2.47 -10.10
CA ALA A 13 -12.87 -3.91 -10.28
C ALA A 13 -13.92 -4.47 -9.30
N GLY A 14 -14.14 -3.82 -8.15
CA GLY A 14 -15.16 -4.23 -7.16
C GLY A 14 -16.60 -3.86 -7.56
N PHE A 15 -16.76 -3.00 -8.55
CA PHE A 15 -18.05 -2.42 -8.95
C PHE A 15 -18.94 -3.39 -9.74
N LEU A 16 -18.35 -4.32 -10.49
CA LEU A 16 -19.10 -5.24 -11.36
C LEU A 16 -19.89 -6.32 -10.59
N TYR A 17 -19.55 -6.59 -9.32
CA TYR A 17 -20.22 -7.62 -8.52
C TYR A 17 -21.39 -7.11 -7.65
N SER A 18 -21.55 -5.80 -7.42
CA SER A 18 -22.65 -5.27 -6.59
C SER A 18 -23.92 -5.03 -7.39
N LEU A 19 -23.87 -4.99 -8.72
CA LEU A 19 -25.03 -4.81 -9.61
C LEU A 19 -25.88 -6.07 -9.74
N ALA A 20 -25.36 -7.26 -9.42
CA ALA A 20 -26.15 -8.48 -9.28
C ALA A 20 -27.23 -8.36 -8.17
N GLY A 21 -27.05 -7.46 -7.20
CA GLY A 21 -28.05 -7.17 -6.16
C GLY A 21 -29.31 -6.46 -6.69
N ILE A 22 -29.22 -5.78 -7.85
CA ILE A 22 -30.38 -5.09 -8.44
C ILE A 22 -31.36 -6.11 -9.06
N ASN A 23 -30.84 -7.21 -9.58
CA ASN A 23 -31.68 -8.30 -10.11
C ASN A 23 -32.41 -9.10 -9.01
N LEU A 24 -31.87 -9.15 -7.76
CA LEU A 24 -32.54 -9.80 -6.63
C LEU A 24 -33.74 -8.99 -6.10
N ALA A 25 -33.75 -7.68 -6.25
CA ALA A 25 -34.90 -6.85 -5.89
C ALA A 25 -36.11 -7.10 -6.81
N TYR A 26 -35.87 -7.58 -8.02
CA TYR A 26 -36.90 -7.93 -8.98
C TYR A 26 -37.69 -9.20 -8.59
N GLY A 27 -37.01 -10.24 -8.10
CA GLY A 27 -37.64 -11.48 -7.62
C GLY A 27 -38.46 -11.29 -6.36
N GLN A 28 -38.05 -10.39 -5.46
CA GLN A 28 -38.76 -10.17 -4.20
C GLN A 28 -40.05 -9.36 -4.33
N VAL A 29 -40.21 -8.56 -5.40
CA VAL A 29 -41.45 -7.83 -5.65
C VAL A 29 -42.58 -8.78 -6.09
N THR A 30 -42.25 -9.85 -6.77
CA THR A 30 -43.27 -10.85 -7.23
C THR A 30 -43.68 -11.81 -6.14
N ASP A 31 -42.81 -12.13 -5.15
CA ASP A 31 -43.13 -13.05 -4.05
C ASP A 31 -43.86 -12.38 -2.86
N ASN A 32 -43.65 -11.06 -2.63
CA ASN A 32 -44.32 -10.32 -1.57
C ASN A 32 -45.81 -10.00 -1.83
N LEU A 33 -46.31 -10.28 -3.02
CA LEU A 33 -47.74 -10.16 -3.33
C LEU A 33 -48.59 -11.34 -2.78
N LYS A 34 -47.95 -12.41 -2.28
CA LYS A 34 -48.64 -13.60 -1.75
C LYS A 34 -48.65 -13.76 -0.23
N SER A 35 -47.98 -12.92 0.55
CA SER A 35 -47.77 -13.17 1.98
C SER A 35 -48.03 -12.00 2.93
N ASN A 36 -48.99 -11.14 2.73
CA ASN A 36 -49.40 -10.16 3.76
C ASN A 36 -50.84 -10.33 4.20
N SER A 37 -51.06 -11.32 5.02
CA SER A 37 -52.13 -11.31 6.03
C SER A 37 -51.58 -11.88 7.34
N ALA A 38 -51.75 -11.12 8.44
CA ALA A 38 -51.42 -11.37 9.84
C ALA A 38 -49.94 -11.12 10.22
N ASP A 39 -49.52 -10.47 11.28
CA ASP A 39 -50.14 -10.10 12.53
C ASP A 39 -49.29 -9.05 13.28
N VAL A 40 -49.94 -8.38 14.21
CA VAL A 40 -49.47 -7.27 15.05
C VAL A 40 -48.87 -7.83 16.36
N SER A 41 -47.77 -7.28 16.88
CA SER A 41 -47.75 -6.62 18.19
C SER A 41 -46.39 -6.55 18.91
N LYS A 42 -46.16 -5.37 19.47
CA LYS A 42 -45.61 -4.95 20.77
C LYS A 42 -44.10 -4.83 21.05
N ASP A 43 -43.77 -3.57 21.29
CA ASP A 43 -43.00 -2.96 22.38
C ASP A 43 -41.67 -3.56 22.87
N ASN A 44 -40.59 -2.76 22.81
CA ASN A 44 -40.06 -2.09 24.02
C ASN A 44 -38.94 -1.06 23.71
N SER A 45 -39.08 0.06 24.38
CA SER A 45 -38.23 1.22 24.45
C SER A 45 -36.99 1.00 25.33
N ALA A 46 -35.84 1.58 24.94
CA ALA A 46 -34.86 2.11 25.90
C ALA A 46 -34.04 3.23 25.26
N ASP A 47 -34.05 4.33 25.93
CA ASP A 47 -33.48 5.66 25.76
C ASP A 47 -31.93 5.65 25.84
N THR A 48 -31.26 6.40 24.99
CA THR A 48 -30.05 7.16 25.35
C THR A 48 -29.87 8.36 24.43
N SER A 49 -30.00 9.50 25.04
CA SER A 49 -29.86 10.86 24.50
C SER A 49 -28.40 11.30 24.31
N ALA A 50 -28.29 12.28 23.43
CA ALA A 50 -27.30 13.33 23.27
C ALA A 50 -26.07 13.09 22.36
N VAL A 51 -26.11 13.67 21.17
CA VAL A 51 -25.35 14.87 20.80
C VAL A 51 -25.99 15.51 19.55
N ASN A 52 -26.55 16.69 19.75
CA ASN A 52 -27.15 17.54 18.71
C ASN A 52 -26.08 18.35 17.98
N LYS A 53 -26.04 18.26 16.64
CA LYS A 53 -25.70 19.40 15.78
C LYS A 53 -26.56 19.35 14.51
N THR A 54 -27.27 20.41 14.33
CA THR A 54 -28.26 20.77 13.32
C THR A 54 -27.92 20.30 11.90
N VAL A 55 -28.54 19.20 11.48
CA VAL A 55 -28.74 18.85 10.08
C VAL A 55 -30.21 19.10 9.79
N LYS A 56 -30.52 19.85 8.71
CA LYS A 56 -31.92 20.04 8.24
C LYS A 56 -32.56 18.67 8.15
N LEU A 57 -33.51 18.41 9.05
CA LEU A 57 -34.31 17.19 9.06
C LEU A 57 -35.04 17.08 7.71
N THR A 58 -34.58 16.11 6.89
CA THR A 58 -35.39 15.64 5.77
C THR A 58 -36.67 15.08 6.35
N LYS A 59 -37.80 15.53 5.81
CA LYS A 59 -39.13 15.20 6.34
C LYS A 59 -39.32 13.69 6.22
N LYS A 60 -39.39 12.96 7.35
CA LYS A 60 -39.66 11.52 7.37
C LYS A 60 -40.98 11.28 6.60
N ARG A 61 -40.92 10.32 5.66
CA ARG A 61 -42.06 9.98 4.83
C ARG A 61 -43.18 9.39 5.69
N THR A 62 -44.38 9.93 5.56
CA THR A 62 -45.57 9.37 6.19
C THR A 62 -46.17 8.30 5.28
N ALA A 63 -46.25 7.06 5.78
CA ALA A 63 -46.87 5.96 5.04
C ALA A 63 -48.33 6.32 4.63
N LYS A 64 -48.56 6.30 3.30
CA LYS A 64 -49.92 6.44 2.75
C LYS A 64 -50.42 5.08 2.32
N LYS A 65 -51.75 4.88 2.33
CA LYS A 65 -52.36 3.66 1.81
C LYS A 65 -52.00 3.49 0.33
N VAL A 66 -51.27 2.43 0.00
CA VAL A 66 -50.86 2.11 -1.36
C VAL A 66 -52.07 1.59 -2.15
N PRO A 67 -52.41 2.18 -3.30
CA PRO A 67 -53.49 1.68 -4.15
C PRO A 67 -53.06 0.38 -4.85
N ALA A 68 -54.04 -0.49 -5.16
CA ALA A 68 -53.76 -1.71 -5.89
C ALA A 68 -53.43 -1.44 -7.38
N MET A 69 -52.51 -2.22 -7.93
CA MET A 69 -52.21 -2.18 -9.36
C MET A 69 -53.29 -2.95 -10.13
N ARG A 70 -53.80 -2.36 -11.19
CA ARG A 70 -54.79 -3.01 -12.08
C ARG A 70 -54.11 -4.07 -12.94
N ASN A 71 -54.75 -5.20 -13.13
CA ASN A 71 -54.23 -6.34 -13.93
C ASN A 71 -53.79 -5.92 -15.33
N ARG A 72 -54.53 -5.02 -16.00
CA ARG A 72 -54.20 -4.53 -17.33
C ARG A 72 -52.88 -3.79 -17.37
N VAL A 73 -52.60 -2.94 -16.36
CA VAL A 73 -51.34 -2.21 -16.26
C VAL A 73 -50.19 -3.17 -15.98
N TYR A 74 -50.39 -4.08 -15.00
CA TYR A 74 -49.42 -5.12 -14.70
C TYR A 74 -49.01 -5.94 -15.92
N SER A 75 -49.99 -6.42 -16.72
CA SER A 75 -49.74 -7.23 -17.90
C SER A 75 -48.92 -6.48 -18.98
N GLN A 76 -49.18 -5.16 -19.15
CA GLN A 76 -48.42 -4.34 -20.09
C GLN A 76 -46.96 -4.12 -19.60
N LEU A 77 -46.75 -3.80 -18.33
CA LEU A 77 -45.41 -3.66 -17.76
C LEU A 77 -44.62 -4.96 -17.83
N ALA A 78 -45.26 -6.11 -17.51
CA ALA A 78 -44.65 -7.43 -17.63
C ALA A 78 -44.29 -7.77 -19.09
N ARG A 79 -45.12 -7.37 -20.06
CA ARG A 79 -44.83 -7.55 -21.49
C ARG A 79 -43.63 -6.70 -21.91
N ALA A 80 -43.54 -5.45 -21.47
CA ALA A 80 -42.39 -4.58 -21.75
C ALA A 80 -41.10 -5.20 -21.22
N GLN A 81 -41.11 -5.71 -19.98
CA GLN A 81 -39.96 -6.39 -19.41
C GLN A 81 -39.54 -7.61 -20.22
N LYS A 82 -40.48 -8.48 -20.56
CA LYS A 82 -40.22 -9.66 -21.36
C LYS A 82 -39.54 -9.33 -22.68
N LEU A 83 -40.04 -8.32 -23.41
CA LEU A 83 -39.45 -7.84 -24.66
C LEU A 83 -38.01 -7.32 -24.46
N ALA A 84 -37.77 -6.61 -23.36
CA ALA A 84 -36.41 -6.15 -23.01
C ALA A 84 -35.46 -7.32 -22.73
N ASP A 85 -35.92 -8.33 -21.97
CA ASP A 85 -35.14 -9.53 -21.62
C ASP A 85 -34.85 -10.40 -22.87
N GLU A 86 -35.75 -10.41 -23.86
CA GLU A 86 -35.57 -11.06 -25.18
C GLU A 86 -34.68 -10.24 -26.14
N GLY A 87 -34.17 -9.08 -25.71
CA GLY A 87 -33.31 -8.21 -26.49
C GLY A 87 -34.03 -7.27 -27.44
N VAL A 88 -35.37 -7.29 -27.48
CA VAL A 88 -36.19 -6.43 -28.34
C VAL A 88 -36.53 -5.14 -27.60
N LYS A 89 -35.51 -4.39 -27.22
CA LYS A 89 -35.61 -3.24 -26.28
C LYS A 89 -36.55 -2.16 -26.82
N ILE A 90 -36.50 -1.83 -28.14
CA ILE A 90 -37.35 -0.79 -28.72
C ILE A 90 -38.84 -1.13 -28.52
N ALA A 91 -39.24 -2.34 -28.83
CA ALA A 91 -40.63 -2.76 -28.65
C ALA A 91 -41.04 -2.78 -27.13
N GLY A 92 -40.07 -2.98 -26.23
CA GLY A 92 -40.29 -2.83 -24.79
C GLY A 92 -40.61 -1.39 -24.43
N PHE A 93 -39.88 -0.42 -24.96
CA PHE A 93 -40.16 1.02 -24.78
C PHE A 93 -41.51 1.41 -25.36
N ASP A 94 -41.84 0.94 -26.59
CA ASP A 94 -43.14 1.22 -27.22
C ASP A 94 -44.30 0.79 -26.32
N VAL A 95 -44.22 -0.38 -25.67
CA VAL A 95 -45.22 -0.82 -24.69
C VAL A 95 -45.32 0.08 -23.49
N LEU A 96 -44.18 0.59 -22.98
CA LEU A 96 -44.17 1.55 -21.85
C LEU A 96 -44.77 2.90 -22.27
N ASP A 97 -44.50 3.36 -23.50
CA ASP A 97 -45.05 4.58 -24.05
C ASP A 97 -46.59 4.47 -24.20
N GLU A 98 -47.14 3.33 -24.66
CA GLU A 98 -48.57 3.09 -24.67
C GLU A 98 -49.22 3.19 -23.27
N VAL A 99 -48.51 2.81 -22.21
CA VAL A 99 -48.97 2.98 -20.83
C VAL A 99 -48.87 4.43 -20.38
N LYS A 100 -47.78 5.12 -20.75
CA LYS A 100 -47.50 6.52 -20.45
C LYS A 100 -48.54 7.47 -21.09
N ASP A 101 -49.00 7.19 -22.28
CA ASP A 101 -50.02 7.97 -22.96
C ASP A 101 -51.33 8.07 -22.17
N ARG A 102 -51.52 7.21 -21.19
CA ARG A 102 -52.67 7.15 -20.31
C ARG A 102 -52.33 7.48 -18.85
N ILE A 103 -51.26 8.24 -18.63
CA ILE A 103 -50.69 8.51 -17.31
C ILE A 103 -51.69 9.12 -16.34
N ASP A 104 -52.55 9.98 -16.82
CA ASP A 104 -53.59 10.64 -16.00
C ASP A 104 -54.61 9.66 -15.41
N SER A 105 -54.80 8.50 -16.06
CA SER A 105 -55.66 7.45 -15.58
C SER A 105 -54.99 6.52 -14.56
N LEU A 106 -53.67 6.59 -14.41
CA LEU A 106 -52.89 5.74 -13.52
C LEU A 106 -52.93 6.25 -12.08
N ASN A 107 -53.03 5.35 -11.11
CA ASN A 107 -52.78 5.69 -9.72
C ASN A 107 -51.31 5.88 -9.41
N SER A 108 -50.95 6.43 -8.25
CA SER A 108 -49.56 6.72 -7.89
C SER A 108 -48.66 5.48 -7.92
N TYR A 109 -49.14 4.29 -7.50
CA TYR A 109 -48.35 3.08 -7.54
C TYR A 109 -48.13 2.59 -8.98
N GLU A 110 -49.13 2.69 -9.84
CA GLU A 110 -49.02 2.33 -11.27
C GLU A 110 -48.04 3.27 -11.99
N ARG A 111 -48.08 4.59 -11.71
CA ARG A 111 -47.10 5.54 -12.27
C ARG A 111 -45.70 5.25 -11.77
N ALA A 112 -45.53 5.02 -10.47
CA ALA A 112 -44.22 4.68 -9.90
C ALA A 112 -43.63 3.41 -10.56
N MET A 113 -44.46 2.39 -10.78
CA MET A 113 -44.01 1.18 -11.44
C MET A 113 -43.66 1.43 -12.91
N LEU A 114 -44.44 2.24 -13.65
CA LEU A 114 -44.10 2.64 -15.01
C LEU A 114 -42.71 3.30 -15.07
N TRP A 115 -42.47 4.29 -14.20
CA TRP A 115 -41.17 4.99 -14.14
C TRP A 115 -40.04 4.03 -13.73
N ASN A 116 -40.32 3.11 -12.81
CA ASN A 116 -39.35 2.10 -12.39
C ASN A 116 -38.93 1.20 -13.56
N PHE A 117 -39.89 0.78 -14.42
CA PHE A 117 -39.58 -0.02 -15.62
C PHE A 117 -38.77 0.79 -16.64
N TYR A 118 -39.12 2.04 -16.91
CA TYR A 118 -38.29 2.90 -17.75
C TYR A 118 -36.86 3.02 -17.21
N ALA A 119 -36.71 3.28 -15.92
CA ALA A 119 -35.41 3.44 -15.29
C ALA A 119 -34.53 2.19 -15.47
N PHE A 120 -35.09 0.98 -15.26
CA PHE A 120 -34.36 -0.25 -15.47
C PHE A 120 -34.01 -0.49 -16.94
N MET A 121 -34.89 -0.17 -17.86
CA MET A 121 -34.62 -0.30 -19.30
C MET A 121 -33.53 0.67 -19.77
N TYR A 122 -33.55 1.93 -19.32
CA TYR A 122 -32.46 2.88 -19.58
C TYR A 122 -31.15 2.42 -18.98
N TYR A 123 -31.18 1.91 -17.74
CA TYR A 123 -30.01 1.34 -17.10
C TYR A 123 -29.44 0.15 -17.90
N GLY A 124 -30.28 -0.76 -18.38
CA GLY A 124 -29.89 -1.88 -19.25
C GLY A 124 -29.37 -1.43 -20.64
N ASN A 125 -29.57 -0.18 -21.04
CA ASN A 125 -29.02 0.46 -22.22
C ASN A 125 -27.78 1.32 -21.92
N GLU A 126 -27.26 1.25 -20.68
CA GLU A 126 -26.12 2.07 -20.20
C GLU A 126 -26.41 3.59 -20.19
N ASP A 127 -27.66 4.00 -20.36
CA ASP A 127 -28.10 5.38 -20.23
C ASP A 127 -28.41 5.68 -18.76
N ILE A 128 -27.34 5.94 -18.00
CA ILE A 128 -27.42 6.16 -16.56
C ILE A 128 -28.15 7.46 -16.22
N ALA A 129 -28.02 8.48 -17.09
CA ALA A 129 -28.68 9.77 -16.85
C ALA A 129 -30.20 9.63 -16.91
N SER A 130 -30.74 9.02 -17.96
CA SER A 130 -32.17 8.75 -18.10
C SER A 130 -32.68 7.78 -17.03
N ALA A 131 -31.85 6.80 -16.60
CA ALA A 131 -32.23 5.91 -15.51
C ALA A 131 -32.40 6.67 -14.17
N ILE A 132 -31.49 7.59 -13.85
CA ILE A 132 -31.59 8.45 -12.66
C ILE A 132 -32.86 9.30 -12.73
N GLU A 133 -33.10 9.99 -13.85
CA GLU A 133 -34.29 10.82 -14.06
C GLU A 133 -35.58 10.07 -13.77
N HIS A 134 -35.71 8.86 -14.32
CA HIS A 134 -36.91 8.05 -14.13
C HIS A 134 -37.03 7.48 -12.70
N PHE A 135 -35.92 7.09 -12.05
CA PHE A 135 -35.96 6.72 -10.64
C PHE A 135 -36.34 7.91 -9.73
N GLU A 136 -35.96 9.15 -10.09
CA GLU A 136 -36.44 10.34 -9.36
C GLU A 136 -37.95 10.53 -9.49
N LEU A 137 -38.54 10.17 -10.62
CA LEU A 137 -40.00 10.18 -10.78
C LEU A 137 -40.68 9.15 -9.88
N VAL A 138 -40.07 7.97 -9.69
CA VAL A 138 -40.60 6.97 -8.75
C VAL A 138 -40.71 7.52 -7.32
N ILE A 139 -39.65 8.15 -6.82
CA ILE A 139 -39.62 8.65 -5.43
C ILE A 139 -40.47 9.92 -5.21
N LYS A 140 -40.89 10.59 -6.28
CA LYS A 140 -41.84 11.70 -6.22
C LYS A 140 -43.29 11.24 -6.03
N GLU A 141 -43.60 9.97 -6.31
CA GLU A 141 -44.93 9.43 -6.10
C GLU A 141 -45.22 9.19 -4.62
N ASP A 142 -46.34 9.73 -4.14
CA ASP A 142 -46.67 9.78 -2.71
C ASP A 142 -47.08 8.45 -2.11
N ALA A 143 -47.95 7.66 -2.80
CA ALA A 143 -48.56 6.45 -2.27
C ALA A 143 -47.96 5.21 -2.92
N ILE A 144 -46.67 4.95 -2.60
CA ILE A 144 -45.92 3.75 -3.02
C ILE A 144 -45.42 2.99 -1.80
N PRO A 145 -45.15 1.66 -1.95
CA PRO A 145 -44.62 0.86 -0.87
C PRO A 145 -43.27 1.42 -0.36
N ASP A 146 -43.03 1.38 0.96
CA ASP A 146 -41.76 1.83 1.54
C ASP A 146 -40.59 1.00 1.03
N SER A 147 -40.80 -0.28 0.71
CA SER A 147 -39.79 -1.13 0.09
C SER A 147 -39.36 -0.61 -1.29
N LEU A 148 -40.32 -0.20 -2.13
CA LEU A 148 -40.02 0.38 -3.44
C LEU A 148 -39.29 1.71 -3.30
N TYR A 149 -39.79 2.59 -2.41
CA TYR A 149 -39.13 3.87 -2.13
C TYR A 149 -37.69 3.68 -1.70
N LEU A 150 -37.43 2.85 -0.68
CA LEU A 150 -36.09 2.61 -0.16
C LEU A 150 -35.17 1.96 -1.19
N SER A 151 -35.65 0.97 -1.95
CA SER A 151 -34.81 0.36 -3.01
C SER A 151 -34.46 1.36 -4.10
N THR A 152 -35.40 2.23 -4.49
CA THR A 152 -35.16 3.26 -5.52
C THR A 152 -34.19 4.34 -5.05
N VAL A 153 -34.35 4.85 -3.82
CA VAL A 153 -33.41 5.84 -3.25
C VAL A 153 -32.00 5.24 -3.13
N TYR A 154 -31.88 3.96 -2.76
CA TYR A 154 -30.61 3.26 -2.71
C TYR A 154 -29.98 3.12 -4.10
N SER A 155 -30.76 2.76 -5.13
CA SER A 155 -30.31 2.70 -6.52
C SER A 155 -29.88 4.08 -7.02
N LEU A 156 -30.59 5.15 -6.70
CA LEU A 156 -30.21 6.53 -7.02
C LEU A 156 -28.85 6.90 -6.41
N ALA A 157 -28.59 6.50 -5.17
CA ALA A 157 -27.27 6.71 -4.55
C ALA A 157 -26.17 5.97 -5.29
N GLN A 158 -26.41 4.71 -5.69
CA GLN A 158 -25.43 3.91 -6.46
C GLN A 158 -25.16 4.52 -7.84
N LEU A 159 -26.20 4.90 -8.57
CA LEU A 159 -26.06 5.49 -9.91
C LEU A 159 -25.37 6.86 -9.86
N SER A 160 -25.72 7.69 -8.87
CA SER A 160 -25.04 8.97 -8.65
C SER A 160 -23.54 8.77 -8.34
N MET A 161 -23.18 7.76 -7.58
CA MET A 161 -21.78 7.39 -7.33
C MET A 161 -21.09 6.96 -8.62
N GLN A 162 -21.74 6.17 -9.47
CA GLN A 162 -21.22 5.73 -10.77
C GLN A 162 -20.97 6.94 -11.70
N GLN A 163 -21.83 7.95 -11.66
CA GLN A 163 -21.66 9.22 -12.37
C GLN A 163 -20.65 10.16 -11.67
N GLN A 164 -19.98 9.73 -10.62
CA GLN A 164 -19.07 10.54 -9.81
C GLN A 164 -19.71 11.78 -9.18
N ASN A 165 -21.03 11.81 -9.10
CA ASN A 165 -21.78 12.87 -8.41
C ASN A 165 -21.95 12.51 -6.92
N TYR A 166 -20.85 12.60 -6.17
CA TYR A 166 -20.80 12.20 -4.76
C TYR A 166 -21.72 13.03 -3.84
N PRO A 167 -21.87 14.36 -4.02
CA PRO A 167 -22.82 15.14 -3.23
C PRO A 167 -24.26 14.66 -3.38
N GLN A 168 -24.67 14.31 -4.59
CA GLN A 168 -26.00 13.77 -4.86
C GLN A 168 -26.16 12.38 -4.28
N ALA A 169 -25.13 11.52 -4.42
CA ALA A 169 -25.11 10.20 -3.81
C ALA A 169 -25.29 10.26 -2.28
N LEU A 170 -24.59 11.19 -1.61
CA LEU A 170 -24.73 11.42 -0.17
C LEU A 170 -26.14 11.91 0.20
N THR A 171 -26.74 12.76 -0.63
CA THR A 171 -28.12 13.23 -0.41
C THR A 171 -29.10 12.06 -0.43
N TYR A 172 -29.00 11.16 -1.41
CA TYR A 172 -29.85 9.98 -1.48
C TYR A 172 -29.55 8.99 -0.35
N LEU A 173 -28.30 8.80 0.03
CA LEU A 173 -27.96 7.96 1.17
C LEU A 173 -28.56 8.48 2.47
N GLN A 174 -28.49 9.78 2.72
CA GLN A 174 -29.11 10.39 3.89
C GLN A 174 -30.64 10.21 3.85
N GLN A 175 -31.26 10.46 2.70
CA GLN A 175 -32.69 10.25 2.50
C GLN A 175 -33.10 8.79 2.73
N TRP A 176 -32.28 7.86 2.28
CA TRP A 176 -32.47 6.43 2.50
C TRP A 176 -32.37 6.08 4.00
N GLN A 177 -31.33 6.56 4.67
CA GLN A 177 -31.08 6.31 6.09
C GLN A 177 -32.19 6.85 6.98
N ASP A 178 -32.68 8.06 6.70
CA ASP A 178 -33.76 8.69 7.46
C ASP A 178 -35.10 7.91 7.40
N ASN A 179 -35.28 7.14 6.33
CA ASN A 179 -36.50 6.36 6.09
C ASN A 179 -36.33 4.84 6.33
N ASN A 180 -35.09 4.36 6.46
CA ASN A 180 -34.81 2.95 6.74
C ASN A 180 -34.91 2.67 8.23
N THR A 181 -35.79 1.72 8.60
CA THR A 181 -35.97 1.28 9.99
C THR A 181 -35.18 0.02 10.34
N LYS A 182 -34.54 -0.62 9.35
CA LYS A 182 -33.78 -1.86 9.55
C LYS A 182 -32.29 -1.54 9.81
N ALA A 183 -31.64 -2.40 10.58
CA ALA A 183 -30.20 -2.34 10.75
C ALA A 183 -29.50 -2.48 9.38
N LEU A 184 -28.39 -1.73 9.21
CA LEU A 184 -27.60 -1.78 7.99
C LEU A 184 -26.87 -3.11 7.87
N THR A 185 -26.81 -3.63 6.66
CA THR A 185 -25.99 -4.79 6.32
C THR A 185 -24.52 -4.36 6.12
N THR A 186 -23.62 -5.32 6.18
CA THR A 186 -22.20 -5.11 5.90
C THR A 186 -21.96 -4.44 4.52
N SER A 187 -22.70 -4.86 3.49
CA SER A 187 -22.59 -4.29 2.14
C SER A 187 -23.05 -2.84 2.09
N GLN A 188 -24.07 -2.48 2.85
CA GLN A 188 -24.58 -1.11 2.95
C GLN A 188 -23.56 -0.21 3.66
N HIS A 189 -23.01 -0.63 4.80
CA HIS A 189 -21.93 0.09 5.47
C HIS A 189 -20.74 0.33 4.54
N MET A 190 -20.34 -0.66 3.76
CA MET A 190 -19.24 -0.51 2.80
C MET A 190 -19.58 0.44 1.65
N MET A 191 -20.83 0.48 1.19
CA MET A 191 -21.26 1.48 0.20
C MET A 191 -21.16 2.90 0.76
N PHE A 192 -21.65 3.12 1.99
CA PHE A 192 -21.48 4.41 2.67
C PHE A 192 -20.01 4.80 2.78
N ALA A 193 -19.16 3.86 3.20
CA ALA A 193 -17.73 4.09 3.31
C ALA A 193 -17.10 4.49 1.97
N GLN A 194 -17.47 3.84 0.87
CA GLN A 194 -16.95 4.17 -0.46
C GLN A 194 -17.35 5.58 -0.90
N ILE A 195 -18.61 5.98 -0.70
CA ILE A 195 -19.08 7.32 -1.07
C ILE A 195 -18.42 8.38 -0.18
N TYR A 196 -18.31 8.14 1.13
CA TYR A 196 -17.59 9.05 2.03
C TYR A 196 -16.12 9.19 1.66
N TYR A 197 -15.47 8.11 1.19
CA TYR A 197 -14.08 8.17 0.74
C TYR A 197 -13.91 9.09 -0.47
N GLN A 198 -14.79 8.96 -1.46
CA GLN A 198 -14.77 9.82 -2.66
C GLN A 198 -15.07 11.29 -2.33
N ASP A 199 -15.93 11.54 -1.34
CA ASP A 199 -16.21 12.86 -0.82
C ASP A 199 -15.21 13.35 0.24
N LYS A 200 -14.13 12.59 0.47
CA LYS A 200 -13.03 12.91 1.39
C LYS A 200 -13.44 13.05 2.87
N GLN A 201 -14.53 12.43 3.27
CA GLN A 201 -14.99 12.38 4.67
C GLN A 201 -14.39 11.16 5.39
N PHE A 202 -13.06 11.13 5.56
CA PHE A 202 -12.30 9.94 5.94
C PHE A 202 -12.66 9.40 7.34
N GLU A 203 -13.02 10.24 8.31
CA GLU A 203 -13.47 9.81 9.63
C GLU A 203 -14.77 8.99 9.55
N LYS A 204 -15.68 9.39 8.65
CA LYS A 204 -16.91 8.63 8.41
C LYS A 204 -16.64 7.32 7.70
N VAL A 205 -15.66 7.29 6.78
CA VAL A 205 -15.21 6.04 6.17
C VAL A 205 -14.79 5.03 7.22
N ILE A 206 -13.94 5.45 8.15
CA ILE A 206 -13.43 4.60 9.23
C ILE A 206 -14.60 4.05 10.05
N THR A 207 -15.52 4.93 10.46
CA THR A 207 -16.71 4.54 11.24
C THR A 207 -17.53 3.47 10.51
N GLU A 208 -17.80 3.64 9.23
CA GLU A 208 -18.61 2.68 8.48
C GLU A 208 -17.87 1.36 8.21
N VAL A 209 -16.56 1.41 7.94
CA VAL A 209 -15.74 0.19 7.78
C VAL A 209 -15.68 -0.59 9.09
N GLU A 210 -15.48 0.07 10.24
CA GLU A 210 -15.44 -0.58 11.56
C GLU A 210 -16.78 -1.27 11.89
N ARG A 211 -17.91 -0.63 11.55
CA ARG A 211 -19.23 -1.26 11.69
C ARG A 211 -19.35 -2.51 10.80
N ALA A 212 -18.89 -2.42 9.55
CA ALA A 212 -18.90 -3.56 8.63
C ALA A 212 -18.02 -4.71 9.15
N ILE A 213 -16.84 -4.41 9.67
CA ILE A 213 -15.93 -5.40 10.28
C ILE A 213 -16.57 -6.04 11.51
N SER A 214 -17.16 -5.23 12.41
CA SER A 214 -17.83 -5.72 13.60
C SER A 214 -18.97 -6.69 13.27
N LEU A 215 -19.83 -6.35 12.30
CA LEU A 215 -20.92 -7.21 11.84
C LEU A 215 -20.40 -8.53 11.23
N ALA A 216 -19.31 -8.47 10.45
CA ALA A 216 -18.69 -9.66 9.89
C ALA A 216 -18.17 -10.59 11.00
N GLN A 217 -17.47 -10.01 12.00
CA GLN A 217 -16.95 -10.77 13.15
C GLN A 217 -18.07 -11.42 13.98
N GLN A 218 -19.17 -10.69 14.25
CA GLN A 218 -20.33 -11.23 14.97
C GLN A 218 -20.99 -12.41 14.26
N SER A 219 -20.94 -12.42 12.93
CA SER A 219 -21.48 -13.50 12.09
C SER A 219 -20.45 -14.57 11.72
N ASN A 220 -19.24 -14.54 12.30
CA ASN A 220 -18.10 -15.39 11.94
C ASN A 220 -17.76 -15.34 10.43
N ALA A 221 -18.05 -14.24 9.76
CA ALA A 221 -17.70 -14.02 8.38
C ALA A 221 -16.29 -13.42 8.25
N THR A 222 -15.62 -13.69 7.15
CA THR A 222 -14.28 -13.18 6.89
C THR A 222 -14.30 -11.67 6.62
N VAL A 223 -13.44 -10.93 7.31
CA VAL A 223 -13.18 -9.51 7.00
C VAL A 223 -12.53 -9.43 5.62
N LYS A 224 -13.13 -8.70 4.69
CA LYS A 224 -12.63 -8.62 3.32
C LYS A 224 -11.42 -7.69 3.20
N GLU A 225 -10.47 -8.08 2.35
CA GLU A 225 -9.23 -7.34 2.13
C GLU A 225 -9.45 -5.87 1.71
N ASN A 226 -10.40 -5.64 0.79
CA ASN A 226 -10.70 -4.29 0.30
C ASN A 226 -11.27 -3.35 1.38
N TRP A 227 -11.86 -3.88 2.47
CA TRP A 227 -12.31 -3.08 3.60
C TRP A 227 -11.13 -2.51 4.38
N LEU A 228 -10.14 -3.37 4.67
CA LEU A 228 -8.91 -2.96 5.35
C LEU A 228 -8.07 -2.02 4.48
N ILE A 229 -8.04 -2.24 3.15
CA ILE A 229 -7.38 -1.32 2.23
C ILE A 229 -8.01 0.07 2.27
N LEU A 230 -9.34 0.15 2.28
CA LEU A 230 -10.08 1.41 2.37
C LEU A 230 -9.84 2.11 3.71
N GLN A 231 -9.86 1.34 4.82
CA GLN A 231 -9.58 1.85 6.16
C GLN A 231 -8.15 2.40 6.26
N ARG A 232 -7.16 1.62 5.80
CA ARG A 232 -5.75 2.06 5.75
C ARG A 232 -5.58 3.35 4.96
N ALA A 233 -6.19 3.42 3.77
CA ALA A 233 -6.11 4.61 2.93
C ALA A 233 -6.71 5.84 3.63
N SER A 234 -7.82 5.66 4.36
CA SER A 234 -8.45 6.74 5.12
C SER A 234 -7.59 7.23 6.29
N TYR A 235 -6.98 6.32 7.05
CA TYR A 235 -6.03 6.69 8.10
C TYR A 235 -4.78 7.38 7.55
N TYR A 236 -4.32 6.97 6.36
CA TYR A 236 -3.19 7.63 5.69
C TYR A 236 -3.51 9.07 5.28
N GLU A 237 -4.69 9.32 4.69
CA GLU A 237 -5.14 10.68 4.34
C GLU A 237 -5.33 11.57 5.60
N LEU A 238 -5.72 10.99 6.73
CA LEU A 238 -5.81 11.65 8.03
C LEU A 238 -4.45 11.85 8.73
N LYS A 239 -3.36 11.37 8.13
CA LYS A 239 -2.00 11.43 8.69
C LYS A 239 -1.91 10.77 10.08
N GLN A 240 -2.51 9.60 10.21
CA GLN A 240 -2.52 8.79 11.43
C GLN A 240 -1.67 7.52 11.23
N PRO A 241 -0.33 7.60 11.18
CA PRO A 241 0.55 6.50 10.80
C PRO A 241 0.44 5.28 11.72
N GLU A 242 0.19 5.49 13.03
CA GLU A 242 0.02 4.41 14.00
C GLU A 242 -1.23 3.57 13.73
N GLN A 243 -2.31 4.20 13.25
CA GLN A 243 -3.51 3.47 12.85
C GLN A 243 -3.28 2.75 11.50
N VAL A 244 -2.54 3.38 10.59
CA VAL A 244 -2.12 2.73 9.33
C VAL A 244 -1.35 1.43 9.62
N ILE A 245 -0.39 1.48 10.57
CA ILE A 245 0.37 0.31 11.01
C ILE A 245 -0.55 -0.80 11.50
N LYS A 246 -1.48 -0.50 12.41
CA LYS A 246 -2.43 -1.50 12.96
C LYS A 246 -3.26 -2.18 11.87
N VAL A 247 -3.69 -1.43 10.86
CA VAL A 247 -4.46 -2.00 9.75
C VAL A 247 -3.56 -2.87 8.86
N ILE A 248 -2.31 -2.45 8.61
CA ILE A 248 -1.37 -3.27 7.82
C ILE A 248 -1.00 -4.55 8.57
N GLU A 249 -0.82 -4.50 9.91
CA GLU A 249 -0.63 -5.70 10.73
C GLU A 249 -1.79 -6.70 10.57
N GLN A 250 -3.04 -6.20 10.48
CA GLN A 250 -4.19 -7.05 10.20
C GLN A 250 -4.13 -7.63 8.78
N LEU A 251 -3.74 -6.83 7.77
CA LEU A 251 -3.56 -7.29 6.40
C LEU A 251 -2.49 -8.38 6.29
N VAL A 252 -1.35 -8.20 6.96
CA VAL A 252 -0.29 -9.23 7.06
C VAL A 252 -0.84 -10.51 7.68
N ARG A 253 -1.56 -10.40 8.80
CA ARG A 253 -2.08 -11.57 9.53
C ARG A 253 -3.13 -12.36 8.75
N LEU A 254 -4.01 -11.66 8.01
CA LEU A 254 -5.16 -12.28 7.34
C LEU A 254 -4.84 -12.71 5.91
N TYR A 255 -3.91 -12.05 5.25
CA TYR A 255 -3.69 -12.22 3.80
C TYR A 255 -2.26 -12.62 3.42
N ASP A 256 -1.29 -12.43 4.32
CA ASP A 256 0.12 -12.86 4.17
C ASP A 256 0.74 -12.56 2.79
N LYS A 257 0.46 -11.37 2.23
CA LYS A 257 0.97 -10.96 0.93
C LYS A 257 2.28 -10.18 1.05
N PRO A 258 3.27 -10.40 0.16
CA PRO A 258 4.56 -9.70 0.19
C PRO A 258 4.47 -8.19 0.26
N GLU A 259 3.51 -7.60 -0.44
CA GLU A 259 3.30 -6.15 -0.45
C GLU A 259 2.93 -5.59 0.93
N TYR A 260 2.21 -6.33 1.76
CA TYR A 260 1.83 -5.87 3.10
C TYR A 260 2.99 -5.93 4.07
N TRP A 261 3.86 -6.94 3.97
CA TRP A 261 5.08 -7.03 4.76
C TRP A 261 6.00 -5.85 4.48
N LEU A 262 6.24 -5.53 3.20
CA LEU A 262 7.09 -4.41 2.81
C LEU A 262 6.49 -3.05 3.21
N GLN A 263 5.16 -2.91 3.10
CA GLN A 263 4.47 -1.70 3.57
C GLN A 263 4.57 -1.54 5.08
N LEU A 264 4.42 -2.63 5.85
CA LEU A 264 4.55 -2.62 7.31
C LEU A 264 5.96 -2.19 7.72
N ALA A 265 6.98 -2.78 7.11
CA ALA A 265 8.37 -2.39 7.36
C ALA A 265 8.62 -0.92 7.02
N GLY A 266 8.09 -0.43 5.89
CA GLY A 266 8.19 0.97 5.50
C GLY A 266 7.55 1.91 6.51
N MET A 267 6.35 1.57 6.99
CA MET A 267 5.63 2.38 7.99
C MET A 267 6.34 2.40 9.35
N TYR A 268 6.92 1.28 9.79
CA TYR A 268 7.73 1.28 11.01
C TYR A 268 8.96 2.18 10.89
N GLY A 269 9.62 2.20 9.72
CA GLY A 269 10.72 3.14 9.46
C GLY A 269 10.27 4.60 9.44
N GLU A 270 9.08 4.89 8.89
CA GLU A 270 8.51 6.25 8.85
C GLU A 270 8.24 6.82 10.24
N VAL A 271 7.83 5.97 11.19
CA VAL A 271 7.56 6.39 12.58
C VAL A 271 8.76 6.20 13.51
N GLY A 272 9.95 5.89 12.98
CA GLY A 272 11.19 5.75 13.77
C GLY A 272 11.23 4.51 14.66
N GLN A 273 10.51 3.44 14.29
CA GLN A 273 10.54 2.16 14.99
C GLN A 273 11.46 1.16 14.24
N GLU A 274 12.74 1.51 14.13
CA GLU A 274 13.73 0.80 13.32
C GLU A 274 13.92 -0.67 13.73
N ASP A 275 13.80 -0.98 15.04
CA ASP A 275 13.87 -2.37 15.52
C ASP A 275 12.75 -3.23 14.95
N LYS A 276 11.52 -2.69 14.88
CA LYS A 276 10.37 -3.38 14.29
C LYS A 276 10.49 -3.44 12.76
N GLN A 277 11.01 -2.38 12.14
CA GLN A 277 11.30 -2.38 10.72
C GLN A 277 12.24 -3.53 10.36
N LEU A 278 13.35 -3.67 11.09
CA LEU A 278 14.30 -4.76 10.88
C LEU A 278 13.64 -6.12 11.10
N ALA A 279 12.90 -6.30 12.20
CA ALA A 279 12.24 -7.57 12.50
C ALA A 279 11.24 -8.00 11.41
N VAL A 280 10.44 -7.06 10.91
CA VAL A 280 9.48 -7.32 9.83
C VAL A 280 10.19 -7.62 8.51
N MET A 281 11.25 -6.89 8.17
CA MET A 281 12.05 -7.15 6.97
C MET A 281 12.75 -8.50 7.04
N GLU A 282 13.31 -8.87 8.19
CA GLU A 282 13.95 -10.18 8.40
C GLU A 282 12.93 -11.33 8.29
N ALA A 283 11.76 -11.20 8.92
CA ALA A 283 10.68 -12.17 8.80
C ALA A 283 10.19 -12.31 7.35
N SER A 284 10.04 -11.20 6.65
CA SER A 284 9.67 -11.15 5.23
C SER A 284 10.70 -11.86 4.33
N TRP A 285 11.99 -11.69 4.63
CA TRP A 285 13.06 -12.41 3.94
C TRP A 285 13.00 -13.91 4.19
N GLN A 286 12.83 -14.33 5.44
CA GLN A 286 12.72 -15.75 5.82
C GLN A 286 11.49 -16.43 5.21
N ALA A 287 10.37 -15.69 5.11
CA ALA A 287 9.16 -16.16 4.45
C ALA A 287 9.25 -16.19 2.90
N GLY A 288 10.35 -15.69 2.31
CA GLY A 288 10.54 -15.67 0.86
C GLY A 288 9.78 -14.55 0.14
N HIS A 289 9.26 -13.58 0.86
CA HIS A 289 8.52 -12.44 0.28
C HIS A 289 9.43 -11.40 -0.36
N ILE A 290 10.69 -11.31 0.04
CA ILE A 290 11.67 -10.40 -0.55
C ILE A 290 12.32 -11.06 -1.77
N THR A 291 11.92 -10.62 -2.96
CA THR A 291 12.44 -11.15 -4.24
C THR A 291 13.19 -10.11 -5.06
N LYS A 292 13.11 -8.81 -4.70
CA LYS A 292 13.76 -7.72 -5.43
C LYS A 292 15.10 -7.36 -4.77
N GLY A 293 16.12 -7.18 -5.59
CA GLY A 293 17.46 -6.79 -5.10
C GLY A 293 17.46 -5.47 -4.32
N SER A 294 16.56 -4.52 -4.63
CA SER A 294 16.39 -3.29 -3.86
C SER A 294 15.99 -3.54 -2.40
N ASP A 295 15.09 -4.50 -2.17
CA ASP A 295 14.57 -4.80 -0.84
C ASP A 295 15.61 -5.56 -0.02
N VAL A 296 16.39 -6.43 -0.68
CA VAL A 296 17.56 -7.09 -0.08
C VAL A 296 18.62 -6.06 0.34
N MET A 297 18.90 -5.07 -0.52
CA MET A 297 19.83 -3.98 -0.19
C MET A 297 19.34 -3.16 1.00
N THR A 298 18.05 -2.91 1.09
CA THR A 298 17.43 -2.22 2.24
C THR A 298 17.62 -3.03 3.53
N LEU A 299 17.35 -4.34 3.50
CA LEU A 299 17.56 -5.20 4.66
C LEU A 299 19.05 -5.26 5.07
N ALA A 300 19.97 -5.32 4.11
CA ALA A 300 21.40 -5.27 4.39
C ALA A 300 21.82 -3.94 5.05
N GLN A 301 21.24 -2.82 4.62
CA GLN A 301 21.47 -1.52 5.26
C GLN A 301 20.92 -1.47 6.68
N LEU A 302 19.74 -2.03 6.93
CA LEU A 302 19.16 -2.15 8.27
C LEU A 302 20.05 -3.00 9.19
N TYR A 303 20.55 -4.14 8.73
CA TYR A 303 21.52 -4.94 9.52
C TYR A 303 22.76 -4.13 9.89
N ARG A 304 23.31 -3.34 8.96
CA ARG A 304 24.47 -2.49 9.24
C ARG A 304 24.15 -1.38 10.24
N PHE A 305 23.00 -0.75 10.11
CA PHE A 305 22.51 0.26 11.04
C PHE A 305 22.38 -0.30 12.46
N HIS A 306 21.84 -1.49 12.60
CA HIS A 306 21.69 -2.21 13.87
C HIS A 306 22.97 -2.93 14.36
N GLN A 307 24.13 -2.57 13.83
CA GLN A 307 25.44 -3.10 14.27
C GLN A 307 25.58 -4.62 14.10
N VAL A 308 24.92 -5.23 13.13
CA VAL A 308 25.04 -6.65 12.78
C VAL A 308 25.56 -6.85 11.35
N PRO A 309 26.75 -6.30 11.03
CA PRO A 309 27.27 -6.24 9.67
C PRO A 309 27.53 -7.63 9.06
N PHE A 310 27.80 -8.65 9.89
CA PHE A 310 28.00 -10.00 9.38
C PHE A 310 26.74 -10.59 8.75
N LYS A 311 25.56 -10.35 9.35
CA LYS A 311 24.29 -10.75 8.72
C LYS A 311 24.06 -10.04 7.38
N ALA A 312 24.44 -8.75 7.29
CA ALA A 312 24.37 -7.99 6.03
C ALA A 312 25.26 -8.63 4.96
N ALA A 313 26.49 -9.03 5.32
CA ALA A 313 27.42 -9.67 4.40
C ALA A 313 26.90 -11.01 3.88
N ILE A 314 26.45 -11.88 4.76
CA ILE A 314 25.88 -13.19 4.37
C ILE A 314 24.65 -13.03 3.47
N LEU A 315 23.76 -12.09 3.81
CA LEU A 315 22.57 -11.78 3.00
C LEU A 315 22.96 -11.35 1.59
N LEU A 316 23.89 -10.39 1.47
CA LEU A 316 24.33 -9.86 0.18
C LEU A 316 25.07 -10.92 -0.65
N GLU A 317 25.94 -11.72 -0.02
CA GLU A 317 26.65 -12.80 -0.69
C GLU A 317 25.67 -13.82 -1.28
N GLN A 318 24.69 -14.27 -0.49
CA GLN A 318 23.65 -15.20 -0.95
C GLN A 318 22.80 -14.61 -2.09
N ALA A 319 22.44 -13.33 -1.98
CA ALA A 319 21.64 -12.66 -2.99
C ALA A 319 22.39 -12.47 -4.32
N ILE A 320 23.70 -12.19 -4.27
CA ILE A 320 24.57 -12.11 -5.45
C ILE A 320 24.76 -13.52 -6.05
N ALA A 321 25.00 -14.52 -5.22
CA ALA A 321 25.16 -15.90 -5.70
C ALA A 321 23.90 -16.45 -6.37
N LYS A 322 22.71 -16.09 -5.87
CA LYS A 322 21.42 -16.47 -6.46
C LYS A 322 21.02 -15.61 -7.67
N GLY A 323 21.76 -14.56 -8.00
CA GLY A 323 21.41 -13.63 -9.07
C GLY A 323 20.27 -12.66 -8.74
N THR A 324 19.79 -12.62 -7.49
CA THR A 324 18.79 -11.64 -7.02
C THR A 324 19.35 -10.23 -7.06
N ILE A 325 20.65 -10.08 -6.80
CA ILE A 325 21.42 -8.84 -6.96
C ILE A 325 22.50 -9.08 -8.01
N VAL A 326 22.58 -8.21 -9.00
CA VAL A 326 23.68 -8.23 -9.98
C VAL A 326 24.97 -7.85 -9.28
N ALA A 327 26.06 -8.61 -9.57
CA ALA A 327 27.41 -8.31 -9.08
C ALA A 327 27.97 -7.06 -9.80
N SER A 328 27.51 -5.91 -9.35
CA SER A 328 27.94 -4.59 -9.81
C SER A 328 28.93 -3.96 -8.82
N GLU A 329 29.63 -2.93 -9.24
CA GLU A 329 30.50 -2.14 -8.38
C GLU A 329 29.80 -1.78 -7.05
N LYS A 330 28.56 -1.28 -7.11
CA LYS A 330 27.76 -0.89 -5.94
C LYS A 330 27.44 -2.05 -4.99
N SER A 331 27.04 -3.19 -5.53
CA SER A 331 26.68 -4.35 -4.71
C SER A 331 27.90 -5.04 -4.10
N LEU A 332 29.01 -5.12 -4.83
CA LEU A 332 30.27 -5.64 -4.31
C LEU A 332 30.87 -4.71 -3.26
N GLU A 333 30.77 -3.38 -3.45
CA GLU A 333 31.18 -2.42 -2.44
C GLU A 333 30.40 -2.60 -1.12
N ALA A 334 29.06 -2.75 -1.22
CA ALA A 334 28.21 -2.96 -0.05
C ALA A 334 28.57 -4.25 0.69
N LEU A 335 28.83 -5.34 -0.05
CA LEU A 335 29.25 -6.62 0.51
C LEU A 335 30.64 -6.54 1.16
N ALA A 336 31.62 -5.94 0.49
CA ALA A 336 32.96 -5.75 1.05
C ALA A 336 32.95 -4.89 2.32
N GLN A 337 32.21 -3.78 2.30
CA GLN A 337 32.02 -2.93 3.48
C GLN A 337 31.35 -3.67 4.64
N ALA A 338 30.42 -4.57 4.36
CA ALA A 338 29.78 -5.38 5.38
C ALA A 338 30.75 -6.36 6.02
N TYR A 339 31.62 -7.03 5.24
CA TYR A 339 32.67 -7.91 5.75
C TYR A 339 33.73 -7.14 6.55
N VAL A 340 34.21 -6.01 6.03
CA VAL A 340 35.19 -5.15 6.75
C VAL A 340 34.60 -4.64 8.08
N ALA A 341 33.34 -4.20 8.08
CA ALA A 341 32.69 -3.78 9.32
C ALA A 341 32.50 -4.93 10.32
N ALA A 342 32.36 -6.15 9.82
CA ALA A 342 32.32 -7.39 10.63
C ALA A 342 33.70 -7.87 11.10
N LYS A 343 34.80 -7.19 10.71
CA LYS A 343 36.19 -7.63 10.95
C LYS A 343 36.54 -8.96 10.28
N GLU A 344 35.92 -9.24 9.16
CA GLU A 344 36.11 -10.43 8.32
C GLU A 344 36.95 -10.08 7.09
N ASP A 345 38.15 -9.51 7.32
CA ASP A 345 39.02 -9.00 6.25
C ASP A 345 39.38 -10.07 5.21
N GLU A 346 39.61 -11.33 5.64
CA GLU A 346 39.84 -12.46 4.75
C GLU A 346 38.69 -12.69 3.75
N LYS A 347 37.43 -12.55 4.21
CA LYS A 347 36.27 -12.71 3.35
C LYS A 347 36.02 -11.48 2.47
N ALA A 348 36.50 -10.31 2.90
CA ALA A 348 36.43 -9.09 2.12
C ALA A 348 37.33 -9.11 0.88
N LEU A 349 38.52 -9.75 0.98
CA LEU A 349 39.54 -9.76 -0.07
C LEU A 349 39.01 -10.20 -1.45
N PRO A 350 38.40 -11.42 -1.61
CA PRO A 350 37.92 -11.83 -2.94
C PRO A 350 36.85 -10.94 -3.51
N VAL A 351 36.04 -10.30 -2.66
CA VAL A 351 35.01 -9.36 -3.08
C VAL A 351 35.62 -8.05 -3.56
N LEU A 352 36.62 -7.54 -2.83
CA LEU A 352 37.33 -6.31 -3.17
C LEU A 352 38.16 -6.49 -4.46
N ILE A 353 38.81 -7.64 -4.65
CA ILE A 353 39.52 -7.97 -5.90
C ILE A 353 38.55 -7.90 -7.08
N LYS A 354 37.42 -8.60 -6.99
CA LYS A 354 36.40 -8.59 -8.04
C LYS A 354 35.83 -7.18 -8.28
N ALA A 355 35.67 -6.37 -7.23
CA ALA A 355 35.21 -4.99 -7.36
C ALA A 355 36.29 -4.11 -8.04
N ALA A 356 37.57 -4.31 -7.72
CA ALA A 356 38.66 -3.60 -8.34
C ALA A 356 38.83 -3.91 -9.84
N GLU A 357 38.50 -5.14 -10.27
CA GLU A 357 38.54 -5.54 -11.69
C GLU A 357 37.53 -4.76 -12.55
N ILE A 358 36.38 -4.37 -11.99
CA ILE A 358 35.30 -3.68 -12.73
C ILE A 358 35.28 -2.18 -12.51
N ALA A 359 36.04 -1.66 -11.55
CA ALA A 359 36.07 -0.23 -11.24
C ALA A 359 37.09 0.52 -12.08
N ASP A 360 36.77 1.76 -12.48
CA ASP A 360 37.63 2.62 -13.23
C ASP A 360 38.69 3.34 -12.36
N THR A 361 38.48 3.42 -11.06
CA THR A 361 39.34 4.15 -10.11
C THR A 361 39.99 3.22 -9.09
N GLY A 362 41.03 3.71 -8.41
CA GLY A 362 41.74 2.98 -7.36
C GLY A 362 41.00 2.83 -6.03
N LYS A 363 39.69 3.14 -5.95
CA LYS A 363 38.96 3.16 -4.66
C LYS A 363 38.93 1.79 -3.96
N PHE A 364 38.87 0.67 -4.70
CA PHE A 364 38.90 -0.67 -4.11
C PHE A 364 40.31 -1.13 -3.81
N ASP A 365 41.29 -0.66 -4.58
CA ASP A 365 42.70 -0.90 -4.26
C ASP A 365 43.09 -0.25 -2.92
N VAL A 366 42.50 0.92 -2.57
CA VAL A 366 42.62 1.52 -1.24
C VAL A 366 42.12 0.61 -0.15
N GLN A 367 40.95 -0.02 -0.35
CA GLN A 367 40.36 -0.96 0.61
C GLN A 367 41.15 -2.25 0.70
N LEU A 368 41.64 -2.76 -0.44
CA LEU A 368 42.53 -3.93 -0.51
C LEU A 368 43.84 -3.67 0.27
N ALA A 369 44.46 -2.51 0.04
CA ALA A 369 45.70 -2.15 0.74
C ALA A 369 45.50 -2.16 2.27
N GLN A 370 44.38 -1.63 2.74
CA GLN A 370 44.06 -1.63 4.17
C GLN A 370 43.76 -3.04 4.71
N ALA A 371 42.96 -3.83 3.98
CA ALA A 371 42.65 -5.20 4.37
C ALA A 371 43.90 -6.07 4.43
N TYR A 372 44.80 -6.00 3.44
CA TYR A 372 46.09 -6.70 3.45
C TYR A 372 47.01 -6.22 4.57
N LEU A 373 46.99 -4.90 4.89
CA LEU A 373 47.77 -4.37 6.03
C LEU A 373 47.25 -4.94 7.35
N ASN A 374 45.94 -5.03 7.54
CA ASN A 374 45.32 -5.63 8.73
C ASN A 374 45.65 -7.12 8.89
N LEU A 375 45.80 -7.84 7.76
CA LEU A 375 46.12 -9.25 7.70
C LEU A 375 47.65 -9.52 7.69
N GLU A 376 48.48 -8.49 7.89
CA GLU A 376 49.93 -8.57 7.89
C GLU A 376 50.53 -9.10 6.56
N ARG A 377 49.78 -9.02 5.45
CA ARG A 377 50.20 -9.35 4.11
C ARG A 377 50.89 -8.19 3.44
N TRP A 378 52.09 -7.87 3.95
CA TRP A 378 52.80 -6.63 3.68
C TRP A 378 53.09 -6.35 2.17
N GLN A 379 53.51 -7.38 1.42
CA GLN A 379 53.78 -7.24 0.00
C GLN A 379 52.51 -6.94 -0.79
N ASP A 380 51.40 -7.61 -0.48
CA ASP A 380 50.13 -7.39 -1.14
C ASP A 380 49.53 -6.00 -0.79
N ALA A 381 49.75 -5.52 0.45
CA ALA A 381 49.36 -4.17 0.88
C ALA A 381 50.13 -3.11 0.07
N ILE A 382 51.45 -3.29 -0.13
CA ILE A 382 52.25 -2.37 -0.94
C ILE A 382 51.79 -2.36 -2.40
N ALA A 383 51.56 -3.55 -2.98
CA ALA A 383 51.09 -3.70 -4.35
C ALA A 383 49.75 -3.00 -4.57
N SER A 384 48.79 -3.23 -3.67
CA SER A 384 47.44 -2.61 -3.74
C SER A 384 47.52 -1.08 -3.54
N ALA A 385 48.33 -0.61 -2.59
CA ALA A 385 48.53 0.83 -2.39
C ALA A 385 49.11 1.53 -3.63
N ASN A 386 50.11 0.90 -4.29
CA ASN A 386 50.68 1.42 -5.52
C ASN A 386 49.64 1.42 -6.68
N ASN A 387 48.83 0.34 -6.80
CA ASN A 387 47.75 0.30 -7.78
C ASN A 387 46.73 1.44 -7.55
N ALA A 388 46.35 1.67 -6.29
CA ALA A 388 45.44 2.75 -5.93
C ALA A 388 46.00 4.14 -6.38
N LEU A 389 47.28 4.39 -6.13
CA LEU A 389 47.96 5.64 -6.56
C LEU A 389 48.05 5.73 -8.08
N LEU A 390 48.37 4.64 -8.77
CA LEU A 390 48.48 4.57 -10.23
C LEU A 390 47.16 4.84 -10.94
N ARG A 391 46.07 4.18 -10.48
CA ARG A 391 44.72 4.33 -11.07
C ARG A 391 44.08 5.67 -10.72
N GLY A 392 44.49 6.26 -9.61
CA GLY A 392 43.99 7.57 -9.19
C GLY A 392 42.50 7.60 -8.85
N GLY A 393 41.92 8.81 -8.85
CA GLY A 393 40.50 8.99 -8.47
C GLY A 393 40.23 8.73 -6.98
N ILE A 394 41.24 8.74 -6.14
CA ILE A 394 41.16 8.48 -4.69
C ILE A 394 41.32 9.78 -3.91
N SER A 395 40.57 9.93 -2.81
CA SER A 395 40.61 11.11 -1.94
C SER A 395 41.63 11.00 -0.80
N ARG A 396 42.32 9.85 -0.66
CA ARG A 396 43.18 9.50 0.46
C ARG A 396 44.55 9.02 0.01
N GLU A 397 45.19 9.74 -0.93
CA GLU A 397 46.51 9.38 -1.43
C GLU A 397 47.58 9.32 -0.32
N GLY A 398 47.52 10.23 0.65
CA GLY A 398 48.43 10.20 1.78
C GLY A 398 48.35 8.96 2.63
N ASP A 399 47.17 8.37 2.76
CA ASP A 399 46.99 7.11 3.50
C ASP A 399 47.66 5.94 2.75
N MET A 400 47.69 5.95 1.43
CA MET A 400 48.40 4.92 0.66
C MET A 400 49.90 4.96 0.91
N TYR A 401 50.48 6.14 0.96
CA TYR A 401 51.91 6.30 1.36
C TYR A 401 52.13 5.86 2.84
N LEU A 402 51.18 6.10 3.75
CA LEU A 402 51.25 5.55 5.11
C LEU A 402 51.23 4.02 5.12
N VAL A 403 50.30 3.38 4.36
CA VAL A 403 50.24 1.93 4.21
C VAL A 403 51.59 1.37 3.69
N ILE A 404 52.13 1.98 2.61
CA ILE A 404 53.42 1.57 2.06
C ILE A 404 54.52 1.68 3.12
N GLY A 405 54.57 2.81 3.84
CA GLY A 405 55.58 3.04 4.87
C GLY A 405 55.49 2.02 6.01
N MET A 406 54.29 1.74 6.51
CA MET A 406 54.04 0.76 7.57
C MET A 406 54.42 -0.68 7.11
N ALA A 407 54.01 -1.07 5.90
CA ALA A 407 54.31 -2.37 5.35
C ALA A 407 55.82 -2.57 5.13
N LYS A 408 56.53 -1.53 4.58
CA LYS A 408 58.00 -1.56 4.41
C LYS A 408 58.69 -1.62 5.74
N PHE A 409 58.24 -0.90 6.77
CA PHE A 409 58.79 -1.03 8.14
C PHE A 409 58.73 -2.45 8.66
N ASN A 410 57.57 -3.11 8.55
CA ASN A 410 57.40 -4.49 9.00
C ASN A 410 58.25 -5.50 8.22
N LEU A 411 58.54 -5.19 6.95
CA LEU A 411 59.47 -5.94 6.13
C LEU A 411 60.96 -5.58 6.42
N GLN A 412 61.22 -4.74 7.38
CA GLN A 412 62.54 -4.24 7.77
C GLN A 412 63.27 -3.46 6.67
N ALA A 413 62.53 -2.98 5.67
CA ALA A 413 63.03 -2.12 4.59
C ALA A 413 62.96 -0.64 5.05
N PHE A 414 63.77 -0.24 6.03
CA PHE A 414 63.69 1.02 6.72
C PHE A 414 63.85 2.21 5.82
N ASP A 415 64.85 2.22 4.92
CA ASP A 415 65.05 3.33 3.98
C ASP A 415 63.86 3.58 3.08
N GLU A 416 63.28 2.52 2.52
CA GLU A 416 62.10 2.58 1.69
C GLU A 416 60.84 3.04 2.50
N SER A 417 60.75 2.64 3.77
CA SER A 417 59.72 3.11 4.70
C SER A 417 59.80 4.63 4.92
N LEU A 418 61.00 5.16 5.18
CA LEU A 418 61.25 6.58 5.37
C LEU A 418 60.92 7.40 4.11
N ILE A 419 61.22 6.85 2.94
CA ILE A 419 60.84 7.46 1.66
C ILE A 419 59.31 7.59 1.54
N ALA A 420 58.57 6.51 1.86
CA ALA A 420 57.13 6.51 1.80
C ALA A 420 56.52 7.50 2.78
N PHE A 421 56.98 7.53 4.04
CA PHE A 421 56.49 8.51 5.01
C PHE A 421 56.85 9.95 4.61
N THR A 422 57.96 10.20 3.94
CA THR A 422 58.31 11.52 3.38
C THR A 422 57.31 11.96 2.31
N GLN A 423 56.82 11.04 1.47
CA GLN A 423 55.75 11.37 0.51
C GLN A 423 54.41 11.67 1.25
N ALA A 424 54.08 10.87 2.24
CA ALA A 424 52.85 11.09 3.05
C ALA A 424 52.88 12.46 3.79
N GLN A 425 54.07 12.94 4.21
CA GLN A 425 54.23 14.24 4.87
C GLN A 425 53.88 15.41 3.96
N LYS A 426 54.04 15.27 2.63
CA LYS A 426 53.72 16.32 1.67
C LYS A 426 52.19 16.54 1.54
N ILE A 427 51.37 15.62 2.03
CA ILE A 427 49.91 15.66 1.91
C ILE A 427 49.35 16.11 3.24
N PRO A 428 48.64 17.26 3.32
CA PRO A 428 48.25 17.85 4.62
C PRO A 428 47.47 16.92 5.55
N LYS A 429 46.57 16.07 5.02
CA LYS A 429 45.74 15.14 5.84
C LYS A 429 46.56 14.04 6.53
N SER A 430 47.63 13.58 5.94
CA SER A 430 48.49 12.50 6.47
C SER A 430 49.77 13.02 7.15
N ALA A 431 50.12 14.30 6.95
CA ALA A 431 51.39 14.88 7.36
C ALA A 431 51.76 14.66 8.83
N LYS A 432 50.81 14.85 9.74
CA LYS A 432 51.02 14.67 11.18
C LYS A 432 51.35 13.23 11.53
N THR A 433 50.54 12.28 11.05
CA THR A 433 50.73 10.84 11.26
C THR A 433 52.04 10.37 10.62
N ALA A 434 52.30 10.79 9.39
CA ALA A 434 53.52 10.44 8.68
C ALA A 434 54.81 10.92 9.39
N LYS A 435 54.79 12.15 9.95
CA LYS A 435 55.92 12.66 10.76
C LYS A 435 56.17 11.83 12.02
N GLN A 436 55.11 11.36 12.69
CA GLN A 436 55.26 10.51 13.86
C GLN A 436 55.88 9.15 13.52
N TRP A 437 55.38 8.52 12.43
CA TRP A 437 55.92 7.26 11.93
C TRP A 437 57.35 7.43 11.43
N PHE A 438 57.70 8.49 10.72
CA PHE A 438 59.04 8.77 10.24
C PHE A 438 60.03 8.76 11.40
N HIS A 439 59.77 9.53 12.47
CA HIS A 439 60.67 9.58 13.62
C HIS A 439 60.72 8.27 14.38
N TYR A 440 59.64 7.48 14.39
CA TYR A 440 59.65 6.18 14.99
C TYR A 440 60.61 5.21 14.23
N VAL A 441 60.48 5.15 12.91
CA VAL A 441 61.31 4.29 12.04
C VAL A 441 62.76 4.70 12.09
N GLU A 442 63.06 6.01 12.04
CA GLU A 442 64.42 6.52 12.17
C GLU A 442 65.10 6.09 13.49
N ARG A 443 64.38 6.12 14.61
CA ARG A 443 64.93 5.62 15.88
C ARG A 443 65.16 4.11 15.89
N GLU A 444 64.23 3.36 15.38
CA GLU A 444 64.33 1.89 15.31
C GLU A 444 65.48 1.47 14.41
N GLN A 445 65.66 2.09 13.24
CA GLN A 445 66.79 1.85 12.34
C GLN A 445 68.13 2.16 13.06
N GLY A 446 68.29 3.33 13.66
CA GLY A 446 69.51 3.71 14.33
C GLY A 446 69.78 2.85 15.60
N GLN A 447 68.78 2.32 16.27
CA GLN A 447 68.96 1.38 17.37
C GLN A 447 69.46 0.02 16.87
N ARG A 448 68.91 -0.50 15.78
CA ARG A 448 69.38 -1.77 15.16
C ARG A 448 70.77 -1.66 14.60
N GLU A 449 71.13 -0.57 13.96
CA GLU A 449 72.50 -0.31 13.51
C GLU A 449 73.49 -0.33 14.63
N ARG A 450 73.19 0.34 15.75
CA ARG A 450 74.04 0.33 16.96
C ARG A 450 74.20 -1.07 17.54
N LEU A 451 73.10 -1.85 17.58
CA LEU A 451 73.15 -3.22 18.09
C LEU A 451 73.95 -4.15 17.13
N ALA A 452 73.89 -3.91 15.83
CA ALA A 452 74.69 -4.64 14.86
C ALA A 452 76.20 -4.34 14.95
N MET A 453 76.58 -3.10 15.31
CA MET A 453 77.96 -2.70 15.56
C MET A 453 78.55 -3.28 16.86
N LEU A 454 77.68 -3.71 17.80
CA LEU A 454 78.10 -4.31 19.09
C LEU A 454 78.27 -5.84 19.03
N LYS A 455 77.90 -6.46 17.94
CA LYS A 455 78.12 -7.90 17.64
C LYS A 455 79.33 -8.10 16.80
#